data_f34a4218a571ce5388d44386a887ccf5
#
_entry.id   f34a4218a571ce5388d44386a887ccf5
#
_cell.length_a   1.000
_cell.length_b   1.000
_cell.length_c   1.000
_cell.angle_alpha   90.00
_cell.angle_beta   90.00
_cell.angle_gamma   90.00
#
_symmetry.space_group_name_H-M   'P 1'
#
loop_
_entity.id
_entity.type
_entity.pdbx_description
1 polymer ?
#
loop_
_entity_poly.entity_id
_entity_poly.type
_entity_poly.pdbx_seq_one_letter_code
_entity_poly.pdbx_strand_id
1 'polypeptide(L)'
;MRTRLLQHLQKKTTWFKSIVALTCLLLTSVSAFAQTKTVTGTVTDAANEPLIGASVLVQGTSTGTITDMDGKYSISVTPDDVLAFSYVGMTSQSVKVGAQTVINVTLKEDSQVLAETVVIGYGSAKKRDLTGSITNIKGEELANKPAMNPLSSLQGKVAGVQIVNSGRAGSDPEIRIRGTNSINGYKPLYIVDGLFNDNINFLNPEDIESMEILKDPSSLAIFGVRGANGVIIITTKKAKEGQTLVNINTSFGFKKVVDKVKLVNGSQFRELYSEQLANQEDAPFDFTGWNANTDWQDEIFQTAFITNNNISITGASPKHSFYLGVGYSYEQGNIEHEKFSKVTINASNDYKITDYLKVGFQFNGARMLPADSKQVLNALRATPTAPVYNDEYGLYSALPEFQKAQINNPMVDVSLRANTTKAENYRASGNIYGEVDFLKHFNFKAMFSMDYASNNGRTYLPVMKV
;
A
#
# COMPACT_ATOMS: atom_id res chain seq x y z
N MET A 1 6.14 5.77 -58.58
CA MET A 1 5.80 5.46 -57.19
C MET A 1 6.67 6.19 -56.14
N ARG A 2 7.93 6.52 -56.46
CA ARG A 2 8.87 7.21 -55.56
C ARG A 2 8.54 8.68 -55.24
N THR A 3 7.93 9.40 -56.17
CA THR A 3 7.61 10.83 -56.03
C THR A 3 6.44 11.14 -55.10
N ARG A 4 5.48 10.24 -54.93
CA ARG A 4 4.34 10.42 -54.01
C ARG A 4 4.74 10.19 -52.54
N LEU A 5 5.74 9.34 -52.30
CA LEU A 5 6.23 9.05 -50.92
C LEU A 5 7.01 10.24 -50.34
N LEU A 6 7.79 10.94 -51.16
CA LEU A 6 8.58 12.12 -50.77
C LEU A 6 7.68 13.31 -50.42
N GLN A 7 6.58 13.51 -51.18
CA GLN A 7 5.62 14.57 -50.85
C GLN A 7 4.84 14.33 -49.55
N HIS A 8 4.60 13.05 -49.17
CA HIS A 8 3.95 12.71 -47.92
C HIS A 8 4.88 12.88 -46.70
N LEU A 9 6.17 12.65 -46.83
CA LEU A 9 7.17 12.88 -45.80
C LEU A 9 7.45 14.37 -45.57
N GLN A 10 7.47 15.19 -46.64
CA GLN A 10 7.62 16.63 -46.49
C GLN A 10 6.42 17.30 -45.82
N LYS A 11 5.20 16.83 -46.05
CA LYS A 11 4.00 17.36 -45.39
C LYS A 11 3.95 17.02 -43.87
N LYS A 12 4.48 15.86 -43.45
CA LYS A 12 4.57 15.52 -42.04
C LYS A 12 5.63 16.33 -41.28
N THR A 13 6.74 16.64 -41.93
CA THR A 13 7.81 17.46 -41.31
C THR A 13 7.44 18.94 -41.18
N THR A 14 6.66 19.50 -42.08
CA THR A 14 6.15 20.88 -41.94
C THR A 14 5.10 20.99 -40.85
N TRP A 15 4.21 20.02 -40.72
CA TRP A 15 3.20 19.99 -39.67
C TRP A 15 3.83 19.82 -38.24
N PHE A 16 4.87 18.98 -38.14
CA PHE A 16 5.63 18.82 -36.90
C PHE A 16 6.39 20.09 -36.48
N LYS A 17 7.00 20.79 -37.47
CA LYS A 17 7.66 22.08 -37.23
C LYS A 17 6.66 23.17 -36.82
N SER A 18 5.45 23.16 -37.34
CA SER A 18 4.41 24.13 -36.98
C SER A 18 3.86 23.86 -35.57
N ILE A 19 3.75 22.59 -35.12
CA ILE A 19 3.36 22.26 -33.78
C ILE A 19 4.45 22.65 -32.77
N VAL A 20 5.71 22.36 -33.06
CA VAL A 20 6.84 22.77 -32.23
C VAL A 20 6.95 24.29 -32.11
N ALA A 21 6.75 25.02 -33.22
CA ALA A 21 6.74 26.49 -33.23
C ALA A 21 5.56 27.05 -32.39
N LEU A 22 4.38 26.44 -32.49
CA LEU A 22 3.20 26.85 -31.73
C LEU A 22 3.37 26.54 -30.24
N THR A 23 4.00 25.43 -29.91
CA THR A 23 4.31 25.05 -28.49
C THR A 23 5.38 25.97 -27.92
N CYS A 24 6.40 26.36 -28.69
CA CYS A 24 7.38 27.35 -28.26
C CYS A 24 6.76 28.75 -28.08
N LEU A 25 5.82 29.12 -28.92
CA LEU A 25 5.13 30.42 -28.84
C LEU A 25 4.20 30.47 -27.61
N LEU A 26 3.56 29.35 -27.26
CA LEU A 26 2.75 29.20 -26.05
C LEU A 26 3.60 29.19 -24.77
N LEU A 27 4.83 28.69 -24.83
CA LEU A 27 5.76 28.69 -23.69
C LEU A 27 6.39 30.06 -23.41
N THR A 28 6.46 30.95 -24.42
CA THR A 28 7.01 32.30 -24.24
C THR A 28 5.99 33.33 -23.75
N SER A 29 4.69 33.01 -23.77
CA SER A 29 3.62 33.93 -23.33
C SER A 29 3.32 33.91 -21.83
N VAL A 30 4.02 33.09 -21.01
CA VAL A 30 3.79 32.95 -19.56
C VAL A 30 4.80 33.76 -18.73
N SER A 31 5.51 34.71 -19.27
CA SER A 31 6.35 35.60 -18.46
C SER A 31 5.58 36.90 -18.11
N ALA A 32 4.40 36.73 -17.47
CA ALA A 32 3.82 37.86 -16.73
C ALA A 32 4.68 38.00 -15.44
N PHE A 33 5.54 39.01 -15.40
CA PHE A 33 6.26 39.45 -14.20
C PHE A 33 5.23 39.89 -13.17
N ALA A 34 4.80 38.97 -12.31
CA ALA A 34 4.11 39.33 -11.08
C ALA A 34 5.09 40.15 -10.24
N GLN A 35 4.84 41.41 -10.03
CA GLN A 35 5.63 42.24 -9.12
C GLN A 35 5.54 41.63 -7.72
N THR A 36 6.62 40.99 -7.27
CA THR A 36 6.74 40.51 -5.90
C THR A 36 6.95 41.70 -4.99
N LYS A 37 6.28 41.70 -3.86
CA LYS A 37 6.47 42.68 -2.77
C LYS A 37 6.79 41.94 -1.49
N THR A 38 7.54 42.58 -0.61
CA THR A 38 7.79 42.04 0.72
C THR A 38 6.63 42.38 1.63
N VAL A 39 6.02 41.38 2.24
CA VAL A 39 5.02 41.50 3.29
C VAL A 39 5.64 41.12 4.61
N THR A 40 5.42 41.96 5.61
CA THR A 40 5.86 41.75 6.98
C THR A 40 4.67 41.71 7.93
N GLY A 41 4.85 41.23 9.14
CA GLY A 41 3.80 41.27 10.15
C GLY A 41 4.19 40.47 11.39
N THR A 42 3.27 40.40 12.33
CA THR A 42 3.45 39.68 13.60
C THR A 42 2.33 38.64 13.74
N VAL A 43 2.68 37.47 14.22
CA VAL A 43 1.73 36.41 14.55
C VAL A 43 1.67 36.28 16.07
N THR A 44 0.48 36.42 16.64
CA THR A 44 0.24 36.39 18.09
C THR A 44 -0.85 35.37 18.42
N ASP A 45 -0.95 35.02 19.69
CA ASP A 45 -2.10 34.28 20.22
C ASP A 45 -3.23 35.22 20.66
N ALA A 46 -4.31 34.66 21.23
CA ALA A 46 -5.45 35.44 21.75
C ALA A 46 -5.12 36.33 22.97
N ALA A 47 -4.01 36.07 23.66
CA ALA A 47 -3.50 36.90 24.77
C ALA A 47 -2.52 37.99 24.30
N ASN A 48 -2.33 38.13 22.96
CA ASN A 48 -1.33 38.97 22.30
C ASN A 48 0.14 38.57 22.58
N GLU A 49 0.39 37.34 23.00
CA GLU A 49 1.75 36.81 23.10
C GLU A 49 2.31 36.41 21.72
N PRO A 50 3.58 36.76 21.42
CA PRO A 50 4.17 36.44 20.12
C PRO A 50 4.35 34.93 19.96
N LEU A 51 3.92 34.37 18.82
CA LEU A 51 4.08 32.95 18.48
C LEU A 51 5.41 32.74 17.75
N ILE A 52 6.39 32.18 18.45
CA ILE A 52 7.74 31.88 17.93
C ILE A 52 7.70 30.62 17.10
N GLY A 53 8.22 30.66 15.85
CA GLY A 53 8.27 29.51 14.96
C GLY A 53 6.92 29.18 14.29
N ALA A 54 5.96 30.10 14.29
CA ALA A 54 4.74 29.93 13.51
C ALA A 54 5.08 29.90 12.01
N SER A 55 4.47 28.98 11.29
CA SER A 55 4.69 28.80 9.85
C SER A 55 3.81 29.77 9.07
N VAL A 56 4.41 30.45 8.09
CA VAL A 56 3.75 31.36 7.14
C VAL A 56 4.06 30.87 5.74
N LEU A 57 3.08 30.30 5.06
CA LEU A 57 3.22 29.67 3.74
C LEU A 57 2.35 30.37 2.71
N VAL A 58 2.86 30.53 1.50
CA VAL A 58 2.04 30.92 0.34
C VAL A 58 1.25 29.71 -0.10
N GLN A 59 -0.07 29.79 -0.01
CA GLN A 59 -0.99 28.69 -0.31
C GLN A 59 -0.82 28.20 -1.76
N GLY A 60 -0.64 26.88 -1.90
CA GLY A 60 -0.42 26.26 -3.22
C GLY A 60 1.03 26.29 -3.74
N THR A 61 1.99 26.79 -2.93
CA THR A 61 3.42 26.81 -3.28
C THR A 61 4.26 26.21 -2.14
N SER A 62 5.56 26.03 -2.40
CA SER A 62 6.55 25.68 -1.36
C SER A 62 7.22 26.91 -0.74
N THR A 63 6.80 28.12 -1.08
CA THR A 63 7.39 29.37 -0.57
C THR A 63 6.82 29.69 0.80
N GLY A 64 7.68 29.77 1.81
CA GLY A 64 7.26 30.07 3.18
C GLY A 64 8.39 30.60 4.05
N THR A 65 8.02 31.05 5.24
CA THR A 65 8.93 31.51 6.30
C THR A 65 8.37 31.09 7.66
N ILE A 66 9.16 31.29 8.70
CA ILE A 66 8.73 31.10 10.11
C ILE A 66 8.89 32.42 10.86
N THR A 67 8.12 32.59 11.91
CA THR A 67 8.24 33.77 12.81
C THR A 67 9.47 33.67 13.72
N ASP A 68 10.07 34.83 14.00
CA ASP A 68 11.19 35.00 14.91
C ASP A 68 10.76 35.00 16.40
N MET A 69 11.71 35.37 17.31
CA MET A 69 11.46 35.43 18.77
C MET A 69 10.40 36.46 19.17
N ASP A 70 10.19 37.47 18.34
CA ASP A 70 9.16 38.51 18.57
C ASP A 70 7.85 38.19 17.81
N GLY A 71 7.72 36.97 17.24
CA GLY A 71 6.58 36.58 16.42
C GLY A 71 6.52 37.27 15.05
N LYS A 72 7.60 37.97 14.62
CA LYS A 72 7.65 38.71 13.36
C LYS A 72 8.05 37.80 12.20
N TYR A 73 7.51 38.09 11.03
CA TYR A 73 7.87 37.40 9.78
C TYR A 73 8.06 38.39 8.63
N SER A 74 8.78 37.94 7.60
CA SER A 74 8.97 38.66 6.34
C SER A 74 8.95 37.63 5.21
N ILE A 75 8.13 37.90 4.18
CA ILE A 75 7.97 37.01 3.04
C ILE A 75 7.74 37.79 1.76
N SER A 76 8.35 37.34 0.65
CA SER A 76 8.15 37.93 -0.67
C SER A 76 7.02 37.23 -1.41
N VAL A 77 5.99 37.97 -1.79
CA VAL A 77 4.73 37.47 -2.34
C VAL A 77 4.18 38.37 -3.43
N THR A 78 3.22 37.88 -4.18
CA THR A 78 2.44 38.69 -5.14
C THR A 78 1.12 39.16 -4.51
N PRO A 79 0.48 40.22 -5.06
CA PRO A 79 -0.80 40.71 -4.54
C PRO A 79 -1.94 39.68 -4.57
N ASP A 80 -1.86 38.69 -5.46
CA ASP A 80 -2.90 37.66 -5.60
C ASP A 80 -2.71 36.47 -4.65
N ASP A 81 -1.56 36.39 -3.99
CA ASP A 81 -1.25 35.28 -3.08
C ASP A 81 -2.12 35.30 -1.82
N VAL A 82 -2.31 34.12 -1.26
CA VAL A 82 -2.95 33.88 0.03
C VAL A 82 -1.90 33.32 0.98
N LEU A 83 -1.68 34.01 2.11
CA LEU A 83 -0.80 33.51 3.18
C LEU A 83 -1.58 32.65 4.13
N ALA A 84 -1.10 31.43 4.36
CA ALA A 84 -1.60 30.51 5.36
C ALA A 84 -0.69 30.55 6.60
N PHE A 85 -1.26 30.88 7.73
CA PHE A 85 -0.60 30.93 9.03
C PHE A 85 -0.98 29.71 9.84
N SER A 86 0.00 28.99 10.37
CA SER A 86 -0.23 27.81 11.21
C SER A 86 0.78 27.71 12.34
N TYR A 87 0.30 27.22 13.49
CA TYR A 87 1.11 26.93 14.66
C TYR A 87 0.56 25.72 15.39
N VAL A 88 1.43 24.95 16.05
CA VAL A 88 1.01 23.74 16.77
C VAL A 88 0.01 24.09 17.88
N GLY A 89 -1.17 23.48 17.83
CA GLY A 89 -2.24 23.74 18.81
C GLY A 89 -3.11 24.98 18.54
N MET A 90 -2.93 25.61 17.38
CA MET A 90 -3.71 26.80 16.98
C MET A 90 -4.49 26.52 15.70
N THR A 91 -5.67 27.16 15.57
CA THR A 91 -6.48 27.12 14.34
C THR A 91 -5.77 27.87 13.22
N SER A 92 -5.47 27.20 12.11
CA SER A 92 -4.84 27.82 10.95
C SER A 92 -5.73 28.90 10.35
N GLN A 93 -5.14 30.03 9.94
CA GLN A 93 -5.83 31.14 9.33
C GLN A 93 -5.21 31.49 7.97
N SER A 94 -6.06 31.77 6.97
CA SER A 94 -5.60 32.20 5.64
C SER A 94 -6.01 33.65 5.39
N VAL A 95 -5.07 34.45 4.87
CA VAL A 95 -5.28 35.88 4.59
C VAL A 95 -4.81 36.20 3.17
N LYS A 96 -5.67 36.81 2.37
CA LYS A 96 -5.29 37.31 1.03
C LYS A 96 -4.42 38.54 1.16
N VAL A 97 -3.30 38.56 0.45
CA VAL A 97 -2.29 39.64 0.53
C VAL A 97 -2.85 40.99 0.01
N GLY A 98 -3.49 41.00 -1.16
CA GLY A 98 -4.05 42.22 -1.74
C GLY A 98 -3.03 43.35 -1.88
N ALA A 99 -3.37 44.56 -1.44
CA ALA A 99 -2.49 45.73 -1.46
C ALA A 99 -1.64 45.88 -0.15
N GLN A 100 -1.88 45.06 0.86
CA GLN A 100 -1.28 45.20 2.20
C GLN A 100 0.22 44.82 2.18
N THR A 101 1.03 45.62 2.85
CA THR A 101 2.46 45.37 3.09
C THR A 101 2.77 44.89 4.51
N VAL A 102 1.79 45.09 5.42
CA VAL A 102 1.87 44.58 6.80
C VAL A 102 0.59 43.82 7.10
N ILE A 103 0.74 42.54 7.50
CA ILE A 103 -0.37 41.63 7.83
C ILE A 103 -0.08 41.03 9.20
N ASN A 104 -0.80 41.49 10.22
CA ASN A 104 -0.74 40.93 11.57
C ASN A 104 -1.88 39.91 11.73
N VAL A 105 -1.57 38.76 12.32
CA VAL A 105 -2.52 37.67 12.48
C VAL A 105 -2.54 37.21 13.93
N THR A 106 -3.74 37.09 14.50
CA THR A 106 -3.93 36.49 15.81
C THR A 106 -4.53 35.10 15.62
N LEU A 107 -3.76 34.05 15.95
CA LEU A 107 -4.24 32.68 15.93
C LEU A 107 -4.99 32.40 17.23
N LYS A 108 -6.10 31.69 17.11
CA LYS A 108 -6.88 31.22 18.27
C LYS A 108 -6.42 29.81 18.62
N GLU A 109 -6.38 29.51 19.92
CA GLU A 109 -6.20 28.15 20.35
C GLU A 109 -7.22 27.25 19.62
N ASP A 110 -6.73 26.19 19.02
CA ASP A 110 -7.61 25.16 18.53
C ASP A 110 -8.18 24.44 19.76
N SER A 111 -9.33 24.92 20.24
CA SER A 111 -10.09 24.26 21.29
C SER A 111 -10.66 22.90 20.84
N GLN A 112 -10.61 22.62 19.57
CA GLN A 112 -10.54 21.29 19.02
C GLN A 112 -9.06 20.85 19.00
N VAL A 113 -8.45 20.64 20.17
CA VAL A 113 -7.54 19.49 20.30
C VAL A 113 -8.35 18.35 19.71
N LEU A 114 -7.96 17.92 18.51
CA LEU A 114 -8.55 16.78 17.82
C LEU A 114 -8.56 15.67 18.85
N ALA A 115 -9.68 15.54 19.56
CA ALA A 115 -9.89 14.43 20.47
C ALA A 115 -9.86 13.26 19.53
N GLU A 116 -8.69 12.59 19.45
CA GLU A 116 -8.45 11.46 18.58
C GLU A 116 -9.58 10.49 18.86
N THR A 117 -10.54 10.47 17.94
CA THR A 117 -11.75 9.67 18.05
C THR A 117 -11.39 8.30 17.53
N VAL A 118 -11.44 7.32 18.38
CA VAL A 118 -11.14 5.92 18.06
C VAL A 118 -12.47 5.21 17.82
N VAL A 119 -12.56 4.50 16.71
CA VAL A 119 -13.71 3.62 16.44
C VAL A 119 -13.60 2.40 17.34
N ILE A 120 -14.60 2.18 18.17
CA ILE A 120 -14.71 1.01 19.05
C ILE A 120 -15.97 0.23 18.68
N GLY A 121 -15.78 -0.92 18.01
CA GLY A 121 -16.87 -1.85 17.70
C GLY A 121 -18.04 -1.20 16.99
N TYR A 122 -19.08 -0.89 17.72
CA TYR A 122 -20.33 -0.33 17.20
C TYR A 122 -20.46 1.19 17.39
N GLY A 123 -19.41 1.88 17.84
CA GLY A 123 -19.42 3.32 18.09
C GLY A 123 -18.05 3.95 17.99
N SER A 124 -17.97 5.23 18.30
CA SER A 124 -16.72 5.97 18.41
C SER A 124 -16.60 6.58 19.80
N ALA A 125 -15.41 6.51 20.40
CA ALA A 125 -15.11 7.15 21.67
C ALA A 125 -13.83 7.99 21.55
N LYS A 126 -13.69 8.98 22.42
CA LYS A 126 -12.45 9.76 22.49
C LYS A 126 -11.35 8.84 23.06
N LYS A 127 -10.16 8.86 22.48
CA LYS A 127 -9.02 8.03 22.91
C LYS A 127 -8.74 8.17 24.41
N ARG A 128 -8.89 9.38 24.97
CA ARG A 128 -8.71 9.65 26.40
C ARG A 128 -9.71 8.94 27.31
N ASP A 129 -10.86 8.57 26.76
CA ASP A 129 -11.96 7.94 27.52
C ASP A 129 -11.87 6.41 27.47
N LEU A 130 -10.86 5.87 26.76
CA LEU A 130 -10.62 4.44 26.59
C LEU A 130 -9.56 3.98 27.59
N THR A 131 -9.91 3.04 28.43
CA THR A 131 -9.03 2.45 29.45
C THR A 131 -8.12 1.35 28.91
N GLY A 132 -8.34 0.89 27.66
CA GLY A 132 -7.60 -0.19 27.03
C GLY A 132 -6.39 0.30 26.21
N SER A 133 -5.41 -0.61 26.02
CA SER A 133 -4.24 -0.37 25.16
C SER A 133 -4.65 -0.46 23.68
N ILE A 134 -5.09 0.64 23.12
CA ILE A 134 -5.44 0.77 21.69
C ILE A 134 -4.31 1.47 20.97
N THR A 135 -3.82 0.86 19.90
CA THR A 135 -2.84 1.51 18.99
C THR A 135 -3.58 2.00 17.77
N ASN A 136 -3.54 3.31 17.55
CA ASN A 136 -4.07 3.93 16.33
C ASN A 136 -2.90 4.23 15.38
N ILE A 137 -3.08 3.91 14.10
CA ILE A 137 -2.12 4.12 13.02
C ILE A 137 -2.85 4.87 11.92
N LYS A 138 -2.28 5.99 11.51
CA LYS A 138 -2.84 6.80 10.42
C LYS A 138 -2.57 6.14 9.07
N GLY A 139 -3.49 6.27 8.12
CA GLY A 139 -3.36 5.72 6.78
C GLY A 139 -2.11 6.22 6.04
N GLU A 140 -1.70 7.46 6.25
CA GLU A 140 -0.47 8.03 5.69
C GLU A 140 0.78 7.22 6.08
N GLU A 141 0.85 6.69 7.30
CA GLU A 141 1.97 5.86 7.75
C GLU A 141 2.00 4.48 7.07
N LEU A 142 0.83 3.98 6.63
CA LEU A 142 0.69 2.73 5.89
C LEU A 142 1.09 2.92 4.42
N ALA A 143 0.72 4.05 3.83
CA ALA A 143 0.96 4.39 2.43
C ALA A 143 2.44 4.68 2.12
N ASN A 144 3.24 5.11 3.10
CA ASN A 144 4.66 5.47 2.94
C ASN A 144 5.59 4.31 2.48
N LYS A 145 5.09 3.08 2.41
CA LYS A 145 5.84 1.92 1.90
C LYS A 145 5.07 1.27 0.75
N PRO A 146 5.72 0.95 -0.36
CA PRO A 146 5.08 0.20 -1.44
C PRO A 146 4.82 -1.24 -0.98
N ALA A 147 3.68 -1.46 -0.33
CA ALA A 147 3.25 -2.77 0.15
C ALA A 147 1.91 -3.16 -0.47
N MET A 148 1.77 -4.42 -0.88
CA MET A 148 0.52 -4.93 -1.43
C MET A 148 -0.56 -5.11 -0.38
N ASN A 149 -0.15 -5.44 0.85
CA ASN A 149 -1.04 -5.64 1.98
C ASN A 149 -0.77 -4.57 3.05
N PRO A 150 -1.81 -3.87 3.53
CA PRO A 150 -1.65 -2.83 4.57
C PRO A 150 -0.92 -3.30 5.83
N LEU A 151 -1.11 -4.57 6.22
CA LEU A 151 -0.48 -5.15 7.40
C LEU A 151 1.05 -5.23 7.28
N SER A 152 1.58 -5.42 6.08
CA SER A 152 3.03 -5.49 5.85
C SER A 152 3.74 -4.20 6.22
N SER A 153 3.06 -3.06 6.11
CA SER A 153 3.59 -1.75 6.48
C SER A 153 3.72 -1.54 8.00
N LEU A 154 3.05 -2.39 8.80
CA LEU A 154 3.04 -2.31 10.27
C LEU A 154 4.22 -3.02 10.92
N GLN A 155 4.98 -3.83 10.19
CA GLN A 155 6.08 -4.62 10.74
C GLN A 155 7.07 -3.74 11.50
N GLY A 156 7.29 -4.07 12.77
CA GLY A 156 8.19 -3.34 13.67
C GLY A 156 7.65 -2.02 14.24
N LYS A 157 6.44 -1.58 13.85
CA LYS A 157 5.86 -0.30 14.30
C LYS A 157 4.96 -0.41 15.53
N VAL A 158 4.43 -1.59 15.82
CA VAL A 158 3.41 -1.77 16.85
C VAL A 158 3.88 -2.72 17.95
N ALA A 159 4.01 -2.21 19.15
CA ALA A 159 4.39 -3.03 20.31
C ALA A 159 3.35 -4.13 20.61
N GLY A 160 3.84 -5.38 20.81
CA GLY A 160 3.00 -6.54 21.07
C GLY A 160 2.30 -7.12 19.85
N VAL A 161 2.69 -6.68 18.63
CA VAL A 161 2.21 -7.23 17.35
C VAL A 161 3.40 -7.76 16.57
N GLN A 162 3.41 -9.05 16.34
CA GLN A 162 4.39 -9.72 15.50
C GLN A 162 3.82 -9.88 14.10
N ILE A 163 4.57 -9.42 13.10
CA ILE A 163 4.21 -9.53 11.68
C ILE A 163 5.37 -10.19 10.95
N VAL A 164 5.07 -11.28 10.26
CA VAL A 164 6.03 -12.03 9.45
C VAL A 164 5.57 -12.05 8.01
N ASN A 165 6.34 -11.40 7.16
CA ASN A 165 6.11 -11.41 5.71
C ASN A 165 6.77 -12.66 5.11
N SER A 166 6.04 -13.43 4.33
CA SER A 166 6.55 -14.64 3.67
C SER A 166 7.51 -14.35 2.51
N GLY A 167 7.58 -13.11 2.06
CA GLY A 167 8.35 -12.71 0.86
C GLY A 167 7.70 -13.07 -0.48
N ARG A 168 6.61 -13.85 -0.49
CA ARG A 168 5.86 -14.23 -1.69
C ARG A 168 5.02 -13.08 -2.21
N ALA A 169 4.92 -12.96 -3.53
CA ALA A 169 4.14 -11.91 -4.17
C ALA A 169 2.65 -11.99 -3.78
N GLY A 170 2.09 -10.88 -3.29
CA GLY A 170 0.69 -10.75 -2.94
C GLY A 170 0.20 -11.61 -1.77
N SER A 171 1.11 -12.24 -1.02
CA SER A 171 0.73 -13.05 0.13
C SER A 171 0.33 -12.20 1.33
N ASP A 172 -0.63 -12.70 2.12
CA ASP A 172 -0.95 -12.11 3.40
C ASP A 172 0.20 -12.34 4.40
N PRO A 173 0.62 -11.31 5.14
CA PRO A 173 1.56 -11.50 6.23
C PRO A 173 0.90 -12.30 7.36
N GLU A 174 1.70 -13.08 8.03
CA GLU A 174 1.29 -13.73 9.27
C GLU A 174 1.31 -12.70 10.40
N ILE A 175 0.18 -12.51 11.08
CA ILE A 175 0.06 -11.54 12.16
C ILE A 175 -0.34 -12.24 13.47
N ARG A 176 0.35 -11.91 14.56
CA ARG A 176 0.06 -12.39 15.91
C ARG A 176 0.03 -11.22 16.87
N ILE A 177 -1.06 -11.11 17.63
CA ILE A 177 -1.23 -10.08 18.65
C ILE A 177 -1.03 -10.73 20.02
N ARG A 178 0.00 -10.27 20.75
CA ARG A 178 0.39 -10.82 22.06
C ARG A 178 0.71 -12.32 22.04
N GLY A 179 1.21 -12.84 20.92
CA GLY A 179 1.62 -14.23 20.76
C GLY A 179 0.53 -15.13 20.19
N THR A 180 0.69 -16.43 20.40
CA THR A 180 -0.24 -17.48 19.96
C THR A 180 -1.06 -17.96 21.14
N ASN A 181 -2.33 -17.60 21.18
CA ASN A 181 -3.22 -17.89 22.31
C ASN A 181 -4.06 -19.17 22.11
N SER A 182 -4.04 -19.74 20.90
CA SER A 182 -4.88 -20.88 20.55
C SER A 182 -4.17 -21.82 19.58
N ILE A 183 -4.35 -23.14 19.78
CA ILE A 183 -3.92 -24.18 18.83
C ILE A 183 -4.73 -24.12 17.55
N ASN A 184 -5.97 -23.66 17.60
CA ASN A 184 -6.90 -23.65 16.49
C ASN A 184 -6.77 -22.40 15.57
N GLY A 185 -5.79 -21.54 15.85
CA GLY A 185 -5.51 -20.36 15.02
C GLY A 185 -5.09 -19.15 15.84
N TYR A 186 -4.41 -18.24 15.20
CA TYR A 186 -3.84 -17.03 15.80
C TYR A 186 -4.26 -15.76 15.05
N LYS A 187 -5.01 -15.88 13.95
CA LYS A 187 -5.40 -14.72 13.13
C LYS A 187 -6.33 -13.81 13.93
N PRO A 188 -6.07 -12.48 13.91
CA PRO A 188 -7.00 -11.51 14.49
C PRO A 188 -8.27 -11.41 13.63
N LEU A 189 -9.32 -10.87 14.23
CA LEU A 189 -10.51 -10.46 13.51
C LEU A 189 -10.29 -9.11 12.85
N TYR A 190 -10.61 -8.98 11.58
CA TYR A 190 -10.59 -7.70 10.86
C TYR A 190 -11.99 -7.13 10.76
N ILE A 191 -12.12 -5.83 10.98
CA ILE A 191 -13.37 -5.10 10.81
C ILE A 191 -13.10 -3.93 9.87
N VAL A 192 -13.65 -3.99 8.68
CA VAL A 192 -13.50 -2.93 7.66
C VAL A 192 -14.83 -2.19 7.55
N ASP A 193 -14.84 -0.92 7.92
CA ASP A 193 -16.03 -0.06 7.89
C ASP A 193 -17.26 -0.69 8.58
N GLY A 194 -17.01 -1.42 9.67
CA GLY A 194 -18.03 -2.14 10.43
C GLY A 194 -18.34 -3.56 9.97
N LEU A 195 -17.74 -4.04 8.87
CA LEU A 195 -17.89 -5.40 8.34
C LEU A 195 -16.81 -6.33 8.86
N PHE A 196 -17.20 -7.52 9.32
CA PHE A 196 -16.27 -8.56 9.74
C PHE A 196 -15.64 -9.24 8.53
N ASN A 197 -14.31 -9.34 8.53
CA ASN A 197 -13.53 -9.93 7.47
C ASN A 197 -12.49 -10.91 8.01
N ASP A 198 -12.14 -11.93 7.23
CA ASP A 198 -11.09 -12.90 7.56
C ASP A 198 -9.70 -12.48 7.05
N ASN A 199 -9.66 -11.53 6.10
CA ASN A 199 -8.46 -10.92 5.56
C ASN A 199 -8.76 -9.52 5.01
N ILE A 200 -7.71 -8.75 4.73
CA ILE A 200 -7.80 -7.39 4.17
C ILE A 200 -6.93 -7.20 2.92
N ASN A 201 -6.55 -8.26 2.26
CA ASN A 201 -5.71 -8.22 1.05
C ASN A 201 -6.38 -7.51 -0.14
N PHE A 202 -7.70 -7.38 -0.10
CA PHE A 202 -8.49 -6.66 -1.10
C PHE A 202 -8.41 -5.13 -0.95
N LEU A 203 -7.94 -4.60 0.18
CA LEU A 203 -7.81 -3.16 0.38
C LEU A 203 -6.51 -2.62 -0.26
N ASN A 204 -6.58 -1.37 -0.75
CA ASN A 204 -5.39 -0.61 -1.06
C ASN A 204 -4.95 0.16 0.20
N PRO A 205 -3.66 0.12 0.62
CA PRO A 205 -3.17 0.92 1.73
C PRO A 205 -3.47 2.43 1.60
N GLU A 206 -3.50 2.95 0.37
CA GLU A 206 -3.80 4.35 0.07
C GLU A 206 -5.25 4.75 0.36
N ASP A 207 -6.17 3.79 0.41
CA ASP A 207 -7.59 4.05 0.68
C ASP A 207 -7.94 3.96 2.19
N ILE A 208 -6.95 3.70 3.05
CA ILE A 208 -7.13 3.60 4.50
C ILE A 208 -6.96 4.98 5.14
N GLU A 209 -7.91 5.37 5.98
CA GLU A 209 -7.83 6.58 6.84
C GLU A 209 -7.13 6.28 8.15
N SER A 210 -7.53 5.18 8.82
CA SER A 210 -6.93 4.74 10.07
C SER A 210 -7.03 3.23 10.26
N MET A 211 -6.15 2.71 11.12
CA MET A 211 -6.17 1.33 11.57
C MET A 211 -5.98 1.30 13.09
N GLU A 212 -6.97 0.78 13.79
CA GLU A 212 -6.95 0.61 15.24
C GLU A 212 -6.71 -0.85 15.60
N ILE A 213 -5.71 -1.11 16.45
CA ILE A 213 -5.39 -2.46 16.93
C ILE A 213 -5.77 -2.58 18.39
N LEU A 214 -6.81 -3.40 18.64
CA LEU A 214 -7.32 -3.71 19.96
C LEU A 214 -6.60 -4.96 20.49
N LYS A 215 -5.94 -4.81 21.64
CA LYS A 215 -5.10 -5.86 22.22
C LYS A 215 -5.60 -6.33 23.59
N ASP A 216 -6.37 -5.50 24.29
CA ASP A 216 -6.78 -5.78 25.68
C ASP A 216 -8.12 -6.49 25.74
N PRO A 217 -8.27 -7.46 26.67
CA PRO A 217 -9.52 -8.21 26.86
C PRO A 217 -10.76 -7.33 27.05
N SER A 218 -10.62 -6.20 27.75
CA SER A 218 -11.72 -5.24 27.96
C SER A 218 -12.26 -4.67 26.65
N SER A 219 -11.38 -4.32 25.73
CA SER A 219 -11.73 -3.80 24.40
C SER A 219 -12.23 -4.90 23.46
N LEU A 220 -11.80 -6.16 23.67
CA LEU A 220 -12.17 -7.31 22.86
C LEU A 220 -13.51 -7.93 23.24
N ALA A 221 -13.99 -7.70 24.48
CA ALA A 221 -15.19 -8.33 25.03
C ALA A 221 -16.45 -8.16 24.17
N ILE A 222 -16.59 -6.99 23.52
CA ILE A 222 -17.74 -6.69 22.65
C ILE A 222 -17.78 -7.54 21.35
N PHE A 223 -16.65 -8.14 20.97
CA PHE A 223 -16.54 -9.00 19.78
C PHE A 223 -16.67 -10.49 20.11
N GLY A 224 -16.82 -10.80 21.40
CA GLY A 224 -16.97 -12.18 21.89
C GLY A 224 -15.80 -13.07 21.50
N VAL A 225 -16.08 -14.36 21.26
CA VAL A 225 -15.06 -15.37 20.94
C VAL A 225 -14.28 -15.03 19.66
N ARG A 226 -14.89 -14.36 18.69
CA ARG A 226 -14.22 -13.97 17.43
C ARG A 226 -13.07 -12.99 17.65
N GLY A 227 -13.15 -12.17 18.69
CA GLY A 227 -12.12 -11.20 19.06
C GLY A 227 -10.96 -11.77 19.90
N ALA A 228 -10.99 -13.04 20.29
CA ALA A 228 -10.03 -13.62 21.25
C ALA A 228 -8.55 -13.49 20.86
N ASN A 229 -8.23 -13.47 19.56
CA ASN A 229 -6.88 -13.30 19.04
C ASN A 229 -6.51 -11.83 18.75
N GLY A 230 -7.33 -10.87 19.22
CA GLY A 230 -7.21 -9.45 18.90
C GLY A 230 -8.11 -9.03 17.76
N VAL A 231 -8.34 -7.73 17.66
CA VAL A 231 -9.19 -7.13 16.64
C VAL A 231 -8.45 -5.99 15.97
N ILE A 232 -8.52 -5.92 14.65
CA ILE A 232 -7.98 -4.83 13.84
C ILE A 232 -9.16 -4.17 13.15
N ILE A 233 -9.43 -2.93 13.53
CA ILE A 233 -10.48 -2.11 12.93
C ILE A 233 -9.84 -1.22 11.87
N ILE A 234 -10.39 -1.23 10.67
CA ILE A 234 -9.93 -0.43 9.55
C ILE A 234 -11.04 0.50 9.13
N THR A 235 -10.73 1.78 9.05
CA THR A 235 -11.60 2.80 8.53
C THR A 235 -11.08 3.26 7.18
N THR A 236 -11.89 3.19 6.14
CA THR A 236 -11.51 3.69 4.81
C THR A 236 -11.71 5.20 4.70
N LYS A 237 -10.98 5.82 3.78
CA LYS A 237 -11.02 7.27 3.56
C LYS A 237 -12.42 7.73 3.17
N LYS A 238 -12.82 8.84 3.77
CA LYS A 238 -14.02 9.62 3.45
C LYS A 238 -13.62 11.06 3.15
N ALA A 239 -14.45 11.77 2.41
CA ALA A 239 -14.21 13.18 2.19
C ALA A 239 -14.39 13.96 3.49
N LYS A 240 -13.46 14.89 3.74
CA LYS A 240 -13.55 15.91 4.80
C LYS A 240 -14.17 17.18 4.20
N GLU A 241 -14.84 17.99 4.99
CA GLU A 241 -15.41 19.26 4.54
C GLU A 241 -14.34 20.13 3.88
N GLY A 242 -14.66 20.70 2.72
CA GLY A 242 -13.73 21.56 1.99
C GLY A 242 -13.84 21.43 0.48
N GLN A 243 -12.72 21.61 -0.20
CA GLN A 243 -12.62 21.61 -1.64
C GLN A 243 -12.61 20.19 -2.22
N THR A 244 -13.05 20.06 -3.47
CA THR A 244 -12.84 18.84 -4.24
C THR A 244 -11.34 18.68 -4.55
N LEU A 245 -10.77 17.55 -4.14
CA LEU A 245 -9.35 17.23 -4.32
C LEU A 245 -9.20 15.99 -5.18
N VAL A 246 -8.24 16.04 -6.08
CA VAL A 246 -7.77 14.88 -6.85
C VAL A 246 -6.38 14.53 -6.34
N ASN A 247 -6.21 13.31 -5.85
CA ASN A 247 -4.91 12.83 -5.38
C ASN A 247 -4.43 11.72 -6.33
N ILE A 248 -3.17 11.81 -6.72
CA ILE A 248 -2.49 10.79 -7.53
C ILE A 248 -1.26 10.37 -6.76
N ASN A 249 -1.24 9.12 -6.31
CA ASN A 249 -0.12 8.54 -5.59
C ASN A 249 0.46 7.39 -6.41
N THR A 250 1.75 7.45 -6.67
CA THR A 250 2.48 6.42 -7.38
C THR A 250 3.74 6.07 -6.61
N SER A 251 3.92 4.79 -6.32
CA SER A 251 5.13 4.29 -5.70
C SER A 251 5.67 3.10 -6.46
N PHE A 252 6.99 2.96 -6.49
CA PHE A 252 7.67 1.81 -7.06
C PHE A 252 8.92 1.47 -6.26
N GLY A 253 9.36 0.24 -6.37
CA GLY A 253 10.53 -0.23 -5.67
C GLY A 253 11.02 -1.57 -6.20
N PHE A 254 12.15 -2.02 -5.65
CA PHE A 254 12.73 -3.31 -5.95
C PHE A 254 12.91 -4.11 -4.65
N LYS A 255 12.65 -5.41 -4.73
CA LYS A 255 12.88 -6.35 -3.65
C LYS A 255 13.95 -7.35 -4.08
N LYS A 256 14.82 -7.73 -3.17
CA LYS A 256 15.82 -8.76 -3.38
C LYS A 256 15.93 -9.64 -2.14
N VAL A 257 16.19 -10.91 -2.31
CA VAL A 257 16.59 -11.80 -1.22
C VAL A 257 17.95 -11.33 -0.71
N VAL A 258 18.01 -10.94 0.55
CA VAL A 258 19.21 -10.37 1.16
C VAL A 258 20.16 -11.46 1.60
N ASP A 259 19.62 -12.56 2.15
CA ASP A 259 20.39 -13.65 2.72
C ASP A 259 19.87 -14.99 2.18
N LYS A 260 20.81 -15.86 1.78
CA LYS A 260 20.56 -17.17 1.24
C LYS A 260 21.10 -18.24 2.19
N VAL A 261 20.51 -19.42 2.13
CA VAL A 261 21.03 -20.55 2.90
C VAL A 261 22.39 -20.97 2.30
N LYS A 262 23.43 -21.02 3.12
CA LYS A 262 24.74 -21.51 2.67
C LYS A 262 24.68 -23.02 2.48
N LEU A 263 24.80 -23.46 1.25
CA LEU A 263 24.80 -24.85 0.87
C LEU A 263 26.18 -25.27 0.39
N VAL A 264 26.43 -26.57 0.32
CA VAL A 264 27.66 -27.14 -0.27
C VAL A 264 27.66 -26.94 -1.78
N ASN A 265 28.83 -26.70 -2.34
CA ASN A 265 29.02 -26.63 -3.78
C ASN A 265 29.17 -28.04 -4.41
N GLY A 266 29.25 -28.11 -5.74
CA GLY A 266 29.30 -29.38 -6.46
C GLY A 266 30.48 -30.31 -6.07
N SER A 267 31.67 -29.73 -5.78
CA SER A 267 32.82 -30.54 -5.35
C SER A 267 32.66 -31.07 -3.94
N GLN A 268 32.23 -30.22 -3.02
CA GLN A 268 31.94 -30.61 -1.64
C GLN A 268 30.83 -31.65 -1.55
N PHE A 269 29.79 -31.49 -2.36
CA PHE A 269 28.72 -32.50 -2.42
C PHE A 269 29.23 -33.86 -2.86
N ARG A 270 30.04 -33.91 -3.92
CA ARG A 270 30.63 -35.18 -4.40
C ARG A 270 31.47 -35.87 -3.33
N GLU A 271 32.29 -35.10 -2.62
CA GLU A 271 33.11 -35.62 -1.53
C GLU A 271 32.23 -36.20 -0.40
N LEU A 272 31.29 -35.42 0.12
CA LEU A 272 30.40 -35.83 1.22
C LEU A 272 29.52 -37.03 0.82
N TYR A 273 28.99 -37.05 -0.41
CA TYR A 273 28.14 -38.16 -0.87
C TYR A 273 28.95 -39.43 -1.11
N SER A 274 30.17 -39.34 -1.63
CA SER A 274 31.08 -40.50 -1.77
C SER A 274 31.47 -41.06 -0.42
N GLU A 275 31.75 -40.22 0.59
CA GLU A 275 32.01 -40.65 1.97
C GLU A 275 30.79 -41.31 2.60
N GLN A 276 29.58 -40.74 2.38
CA GLN A 276 28.33 -41.35 2.85
C GLN A 276 28.15 -42.78 2.29
N LEU A 277 28.31 -42.97 0.99
CA LEU A 277 28.16 -44.27 0.37
C LEU A 277 29.21 -45.28 0.89
N ALA A 278 30.46 -44.84 1.06
CA ALA A 278 31.50 -45.69 1.63
C ALA A 278 31.19 -46.09 3.08
N ASN A 279 30.65 -45.21 3.91
CA ASN A 279 30.24 -45.50 5.27
C ASN A 279 29.02 -46.42 5.38
N GLN A 280 28.19 -46.49 4.31
CA GLN A 280 27.04 -47.37 4.18
C GLN A 280 27.37 -48.69 3.52
N GLU A 281 28.63 -48.88 3.11
CA GLU A 281 29.11 -50.05 2.32
C GLU A 281 28.38 -50.17 0.96
N ASP A 282 27.85 -49.02 0.45
CA ASP A 282 27.19 -48.98 -0.84
C ASP A 282 28.23 -48.78 -1.98
N ALA A 283 27.82 -49.15 -3.22
CA ALA A 283 28.63 -48.92 -4.40
C ALA A 283 28.86 -47.43 -4.65
N PRO A 284 30.09 -47.01 -5.07
CA PRO A 284 30.36 -45.62 -5.44
C PRO A 284 29.41 -45.15 -6.55
N PHE A 285 28.92 -43.92 -6.43
CA PHE A 285 28.14 -43.27 -7.48
C PHE A 285 29.05 -42.73 -8.59
N ASP A 286 28.69 -42.99 -9.84
CA ASP A 286 29.40 -42.44 -10.98
C ASP A 286 28.89 -41.01 -11.28
N PHE A 287 29.74 -40.04 -11.01
CA PHE A 287 29.48 -38.63 -11.28
C PHE A 287 29.77 -38.20 -12.71
N THR A 288 30.09 -39.16 -13.64
CA THR A 288 30.26 -38.84 -15.06
C THR A 288 28.95 -38.26 -15.60
N GLY A 289 28.98 -37.04 -16.15
CA GLY A 289 27.76 -36.31 -16.55
C GLY A 289 27.09 -35.50 -15.44
N TRP A 290 27.49 -35.69 -14.17
CA TRP A 290 26.96 -34.95 -13.00
C TRP A 290 28.07 -34.08 -12.38
N ASN A 291 28.68 -33.24 -13.19
CA ASN A 291 29.85 -32.43 -12.81
C ASN A 291 29.53 -30.91 -12.72
N ALA A 292 28.27 -30.52 -12.80
CA ALA A 292 27.85 -29.15 -12.64
C ALA A 292 28.18 -28.60 -11.24
N ASN A 293 28.07 -27.29 -11.10
CA ASN A 293 28.18 -26.60 -9.83
C ASN A 293 27.05 -25.53 -9.75
N THR A 294 25.81 -26.05 -9.74
CA THR A 294 24.61 -25.24 -9.80
C THR A 294 24.24 -24.70 -8.43
N ASP A 295 24.15 -23.37 -8.28
CA ASP A 295 23.49 -22.74 -7.15
C ASP A 295 22.00 -22.59 -7.49
N TRP A 296 21.20 -23.56 -7.06
CA TRP A 296 19.75 -23.57 -7.32
C TRP A 296 19.01 -22.36 -6.75
N GLN A 297 19.55 -21.72 -5.71
CA GLN A 297 18.96 -20.51 -5.16
C GLN A 297 19.19 -19.32 -6.11
N ASP A 298 20.36 -19.25 -6.76
CA ASP A 298 20.61 -18.22 -7.78
C ASP A 298 19.76 -18.40 -9.02
N GLU A 299 19.47 -19.63 -9.39
CA GLU A 299 18.63 -19.96 -10.55
C GLU A 299 17.16 -19.60 -10.34
N ILE A 300 16.62 -19.76 -9.12
CA ILE A 300 15.22 -19.50 -8.85
C ILE A 300 14.93 -18.07 -8.38
N PHE A 301 15.93 -17.35 -7.83
CA PHE A 301 15.72 -16.03 -7.28
C PHE A 301 16.02 -14.91 -8.27
N GLN A 302 15.17 -13.89 -8.25
CA GLN A 302 15.33 -12.67 -9.04
C GLN A 302 15.19 -11.41 -8.20
N THR A 303 15.66 -10.29 -8.74
CA THR A 303 15.30 -8.96 -8.22
C THR A 303 13.89 -8.62 -8.68
N ALA A 304 12.99 -8.46 -7.76
CA ALA A 304 11.57 -8.29 -7.99
C ALA A 304 11.18 -6.81 -8.03
N PHE A 305 10.34 -6.45 -8.99
CA PHE A 305 9.76 -5.10 -9.10
C PHE A 305 8.40 -5.04 -8.38
N ILE A 306 8.14 -3.91 -7.72
CA ILE A 306 6.87 -3.63 -7.05
C ILE A 306 6.42 -2.22 -7.39
N THR A 307 5.13 -2.05 -7.68
CA THR A 307 4.51 -0.73 -7.84
C THR A 307 3.10 -0.70 -7.28
N ASN A 308 2.74 0.43 -6.69
CA ASN A 308 1.39 0.72 -6.24
C ASN A 308 0.98 2.10 -6.76
N ASN A 309 -0.13 2.16 -7.48
CA ASN A 309 -0.65 3.36 -8.10
C ASN A 309 -2.09 3.56 -7.65
N ASN A 310 -2.41 4.74 -7.17
CA ASN A 310 -3.75 5.09 -6.71
C ASN A 310 -4.13 6.47 -7.23
N ILE A 311 -5.35 6.57 -7.72
CA ILE A 311 -5.97 7.85 -8.09
C ILE A 311 -7.25 7.96 -7.27
N SER A 312 -7.41 9.05 -6.52
CA SER A 312 -8.63 9.28 -5.77
C SER A 312 -9.18 10.69 -5.96
N ILE A 313 -10.49 10.79 -5.90
CA ILE A 313 -11.23 12.05 -5.96
C ILE A 313 -12.07 12.13 -4.68
N THR A 314 -11.95 13.23 -3.98
CA THR A 314 -12.73 13.51 -2.78
C THR A 314 -13.43 14.85 -2.93
N GLY A 315 -14.64 14.97 -2.42
CA GLY A 315 -15.32 16.23 -2.36
C GLY A 315 -16.36 16.25 -1.24
N ALA A 316 -16.50 17.37 -0.55
CA ALA A 316 -17.50 17.52 0.46
C ALA A 316 -18.12 18.93 0.44
N SER A 317 -19.41 18.98 0.65
CA SER A 317 -20.23 20.14 0.93
C SER A 317 -20.96 19.92 2.27
N PRO A 318 -21.63 20.93 2.84
CA PRO A 318 -22.37 20.76 4.09
C PRO A 318 -23.42 19.63 4.08
N LYS A 319 -23.92 19.26 2.90
CA LYS A 319 -24.96 18.23 2.73
C LYS A 319 -24.48 16.94 2.08
N HIS A 320 -23.34 16.95 1.41
CA HIS A 320 -22.90 15.83 0.58
C HIS A 320 -21.41 15.65 0.66
N SER A 321 -20.94 14.44 0.91
CA SER A 321 -19.53 14.10 0.83
C SER A 321 -19.36 12.79 0.06
N PHE A 322 -18.31 12.72 -0.76
CA PHE A 322 -18.00 11.55 -1.55
C PHE A 322 -16.48 11.29 -1.63
N TYR A 323 -16.13 10.05 -1.70
CA TYR A 323 -14.79 9.56 -2.00
C TYR A 323 -14.90 8.51 -3.10
N LEU A 324 -14.00 8.55 -4.08
CA LEU A 324 -13.79 7.52 -5.07
C LEU A 324 -12.29 7.31 -5.24
N GLY A 325 -11.82 6.12 -4.96
CA GLY A 325 -10.43 5.69 -5.17
C GLY A 325 -10.37 4.52 -6.15
N VAL A 326 -9.40 4.54 -7.06
CA VAL A 326 -9.06 3.43 -7.95
C VAL A 326 -7.59 3.16 -7.84
N GLY A 327 -7.24 1.91 -7.52
CA GLY A 327 -5.88 1.47 -7.33
C GLY A 327 -5.47 0.36 -8.28
N TYR A 328 -4.22 0.40 -8.73
CA TYR A 328 -3.55 -0.70 -9.41
C TYR A 328 -2.24 -1.00 -8.72
N SER A 329 -2.08 -2.25 -8.31
CA SER A 329 -0.86 -2.72 -7.66
C SER A 329 -0.32 -3.91 -8.42
N TYR A 330 1.00 -3.94 -8.61
CA TYR A 330 1.71 -5.03 -9.24
C TYR A 330 2.98 -5.37 -8.47
N GLU A 331 3.22 -6.65 -8.26
CA GLU A 331 4.37 -7.17 -7.54
C GLU A 331 4.92 -8.41 -8.23
N GLN A 332 6.19 -8.36 -8.60
CA GLN A 332 6.95 -9.56 -8.92
C GLN A 332 7.38 -10.25 -7.62
N GLY A 333 7.40 -11.57 -7.63
CA GLY A 333 7.99 -12.36 -6.56
C GLY A 333 9.52 -12.38 -6.64
N ASN A 334 10.15 -12.71 -5.53
CA ASN A 334 11.59 -12.99 -5.51
C ASN A 334 11.93 -14.30 -6.24
N ILE A 335 10.95 -15.16 -6.49
CA ILE A 335 11.08 -16.36 -7.31
C ILE A 335 10.72 -16.01 -8.74
N GLU A 336 11.48 -16.52 -9.71
CA GLU A 336 11.22 -16.29 -11.12
C GLU A 336 9.78 -16.63 -11.50
N HIS A 337 9.22 -15.87 -12.45
CA HIS A 337 7.86 -16.00 -12.96
C HIS A 337 6.74 -15.75 -11.94
N GLU A 338 7.03 -15.60 -10.66
CA GLU A 338 6.03 -15.24 -9.67
C GLU A 338 5.56 -13.80 -9.86
N LYS A 339 4.26 -13.59 -10.01
CA LYS A 339 3.65 -12.24 -10.18
C LYS A 339 2.29 -12.21 -9.54
N PHE A 340 2.02 -11.07 -8.92
CA PHE A 340 0.74 -10.71 -8.34
C PHE A 340 0.28 -9.40 -8.93
N SER A 341 -1.00 -9.26 -9.23
CA SER A 341 -1.59 -7.97 -9.56
C SER A 341 -2.95 -7.81 -8.89
N LYS A 342 -3.27 -6.58 -8.57
CA LYS A 342 -4.52 -6.22 -7.91
C LYS A 342 -5.05 -4.92 -8.49
N VAL A 343 -6.32 -4.91 -8.85
CA VAL A 343 -7.10 -3.70 -9.14
C VAL A 343 -8.09 -3.53 -8.00
N THR A 344 -8.17 -2.32 -7.45
CA THR A 344 -9.08 -1.98 -6.36
C THR A 344 -9.96 -0.79 -6.73
N ILE A 345 -11.16 -0.78 -6.22
CA ILE A 345 -12.06 0.37 -6.24
C ILE A 345 -12.63 0.55 -4.84
N ASN A 346 -12.55 1.77 -4.34
CA ASN A 346 -13.16 2.17 -3.08
C ASN A 346 -14.08 3.37 -3.35
N ALA A 347 -15.33 3.29 -2.89
CA ALA A 347 -16.28 4.37 -3.04
C ALA A 347 -17.06 4.56 -1.74
N SER A 348 -17.18 5.78 -1.30
CA SER A 348 -18.06 6.16 -0.19
C SER A 348 -18.84 7.42 -0.51
N ASN A 349 -20.06 7.49 -0.03
CA ASN A 349 -20.92 8.62 -0.23
C ASN A 349 -21.82 8.79 0.99
N ASP A 350 -21.85 10.00 1.52
CA ASP A 350 -22.70 10.41 2.65
C ASP A 350 -23.54 11.60 2.21
N TYR A 351 -24.84 11.53 2.48
CA TYR A 351 -25.79 12.58 2.16
C TYR A 351 -26.66 12.92 3.36
N LYS A 352 -26.59 14.19 3.82
CA LYS A 352 -27.49 14.74 4.83
C LYS A 352 -28.79 15.19 4.17
N ILE A 353 -29.83 14.38 4.28
CA ILE A 353 -31.14 14.67 3.72
C ILE A 353 -31.79 15.84 4.50
N THR A 354 -31.67 15.77 5.82
CA THR A 354 -32.08 16.83 6.75
C THR A 354 -30.99 16.99 7.83
N ASP A 355 -31.16 17.94 8.75
CA ASP A 355 -30.21 18.13 9.87
C ASP A 355 -30.20 16.95 10.85
N TYR A 356 -31.22 16.08 10.80
CA TYR A 356 -31.37 14.93 11.67
C TYR A 356 -31.34 13.58 10.92
N LEU A 357 -31.32 13.56 9.58
CA LEU A 357 -31.30 12.33 8.78
C LEU A 357 -30.13 12.34 7.81
N LYS A 358 -29.24 11.37 7.98
CA LYS A 358 -28.12 11.07 7.09
C LYS A 358 -28.28 9.68 6.49
N VAL A 359 -27.99 9.55 5.21
CA VAL A 359 -27.88 8.26 4.51
C VAL A 359 -26.52 8.17 3.85
N GLY A 360 -26.03 6.95 3.69
CA GLY A 360 -24.75 6.77 3.03
C GLY A 360 -24.53 5.35 2.58
N PHE A 361 -23.47 5.17 1.78
CA PHE A 361 -22.95 3.86 1.42
C PHE A 361 -21.43 3.84 1.42
N GLN A 362 -20.89 2.65 1.57
CA GLN A 362 -19.48 2.34 1.41
C GLN A 362 -19.37 1.08 0.54
N PHE A 363 -18.40 1.08 -0.36
CA PHE A 363 -18.15 -0.03 -1.27
C PHE A 363 -16.64 -0.22 -1.46
N ASN A 364 -16.19 -1.46 -1.32
CA ASN A 364 -14.83 -1.89 -1.60
C ASN A 364 -14.88 -3.05 -2.60
N GLY A 365 -14.24 -2.89 -3.73
CA GLY A 365 -14.13 -3.90 -4.78
C GLY A 365 -12.67 -4.21 -5.08
N ALA A 366 -12.37 -5.49 -5.33
CA ALA A 366 -11.03 -5.90 -5.76
C ALA A 366 -11.09 -7.07 -6.72
N ARG A 367 -10.20 -7.01 -7.72
CA ARG A 367 -9.83 -8.14 -8.56
C ARG A 367 -8.36 -8.41 -8.33
N MET A 368 -8.03 -9.64 -7.98
CA MET A 368 -6.66 -10.07 -7.66
C MET A 368 -6.28 -11.26 -8.53
N LEU A 369 -5.07 -11.23 -9.05
CA LEU A 369 -4.45 -12.33 -9.76
C LEU A 369 -3.30 -12.84 -8.88
N PRO A 370 -3.56 -13.84 -8.01
CA PRO A 370 -2.57 -14.35 -7.08
C PRO A 370 -1.48 -15.15 -7.80
N ALA A 371 -0.28 -15.07 -7.25
CA ALA A 371 0.83 -15.90 -7.68
C ALA A 371 0.76 -17.29 -7.03
N ASP A 372 1.09 -18.32 -7.77
CA ASP A 372 1.29 -19.68 -7.24
C ASP A 372 2.74 -20.10 -7.45
N SER A 373 3.54 -20.02 -6.40
CA SER A 373 4.91 -20.52 -6.36
C SER A 373 5.21 -21.11 -4.99
N LYS A 374 5.85 -22.29 -4.97
CA LYS A 374 6.11 -23.06 -3.73
C LYS A 374 7.47 -23.74 -3.71
N GLN A 375 8.39 -23.45 -4.63
CA GLN A 375 9.49 -24.37 -4.94
C GLN A 375 10.84 -24.07 -4.28
N VAL A 376 10.90 -23.17 -3.30
CA VAL A 376 12.15 -22.88 -2.57
C VAL A 376 12.74 -24.13 -1.93
N LEU A 377 11.89 -25.00 -1.36
CA LEU A 377 12.35 -26.22 -0.70
C LEU A 377 13.07 -27.16 -1.66
N ASN A 378 12.58 -27.31 -2.89
CA ASN A 378 13.24 -28.15 -3.89
C ASN A 378 14.60 -27.58 -4.29
N ALA A 379 14.74 -26.26 -4.40
CA ALA A 379 16.04 -25.62 -4.66
C ALA A 379 17.05 -25.80 -3.52
N LEU A 380 16.59 -25.87 -2.27
CA LEU A 380 17.46 -26.17 -1.13
C LEU A 380 17.88 -27.62 -1.02
N ARG A 381 17.15 -28.54 -1.68
CA ARG A 381 17.37 -29.99 -1.59
C ARG A 381 18.03 -30.57 -2.83
N ALA A 382 17.92 -29.91 -3.98
CA ALA A 382 18.47 -30.41 -5.23
C ALA A 382 20.01 -30.43 -5.19
N THR A 383 20.59 -31.53 -5.70
CA THR A 383 22.05 -31.66 -5.76
C THR A 383 22.67 -30.57 -6.64
N PRO A 384 23.74 -29.94 -6.20
CA PRO A 384 24.45 -28.95 -7.01
C PRO A 384 25.20 -29.55 -8.19
N THR A 385 25.32 -30.87 -8.27
CA THR A 385 26.05 -31.56 -9.37
C THR A 385 25.19 -31.69 -10.63
N ALA A 386 23.88 -31.46 -10.58
CA ALA A 386 23.00 -31.49 -11.73
C ALA A 386 22.98 -30.15 -12.46
N PRO A 387 23.10 -30.13 -13.81
CA PRO A 387 22.92 -28.89 -14.58
C PRO A 387 21.44 -28.50 -14.65
N VAL A 388 21.17 -27.20 -14.89
CA VAL A 388 19.80 -26.71 -15.06
C VAL A 388 19.15 -27.22 -16.33
N TYR A 389 19.92 -27.17 -17.44
CA TYR A 389 19.47 -27.59 -18.79
C TYR A 389 20.31 -28.72 -19.32
N ASN A 390 19.68 -29.53 -20.14
CA ASN A 390 20.40 -30.46 -21.02
C ASN A 390 20.58 -29.77 -22.38
N ASP A 391 21.80 -29.41 -22.71
CA ASP A 391 22.13 -28.64 -23.92
C ASP A 391 21.82 -29.44 -25.21
N GLU A 392 21.87 -30.76 -25.17
CA GLU A 392 21.61 -31.62 -26.31
C GLU A 392 20.14 -31.56 -26.77
N TYR A 393 19.22 -31.44 -25.80
CA TYR A 393 17.78 -31.51 -26.12
C TYR A 393 17.07 -30.18 -25.86
N GLY A 394 17.74 -29.17 -25.32
CA GLY A 394 17.13 -27.87 -24.95
C GLY A 394 16.05 -27.99 -23.89
N LEU A 395 16.11 -29.02 -23.05
CA LEU A 395 15.16 -29.34 -22.00
C LEU A 395 15.80 -29.13 -20.61
N TYR A 396 14.98 -29.01 -19.60
CA TYR A 396 15.48 -29.04 -18.21
C TYR A 396 16.07 -30.42 -17.91
N SER A 397 17.23 -30.44 -17.27
CA SER A 397 17.88 -31.67 -16.88
C SER A 397 17.07 -32.42 -15.82
N ALA A 398 16.99 -33.74 -15.95
CA ALA A 398 16.59 -34.59 -14.84
C ALA A 398 17.61 -34.49 -13.70
N LEU A 399 17.19 -34.83 -12.49
CA LEU A 399 18.10 -35.00 -11.36
C LEU A 399 18.67 -36.45 -11.38
N PRO A 400 19.83 -36.71 -10.72
CA PRO A 400 20.40 -38.06 -10.62
C PRO A 400 19.45 -39.07 -10.00
N GLU A 401 19.70 -40.37 -10.26
CA GLU A 401 18.89 -41.49 -9.78
C GLU A 401 18.55 -41.44 -8.29
N PHE A 402 19.51 -41.01 -7.46
CA PHE A 402 19.32 -40.93 -6.01
C PHE A 402 18.35 -39.79 -5.56
N GLN A 403 18.00 -38.87 -6.47
CA GLN A 403 17.07 -37.76 -6.15
C GLN A 403 15.82 -37.71 -7.03
N LYS A 404 15.87 -38.19 -8.29
CA LYS A 404 14.80 -37.99 -9.28
C LYS A 404 13.43 -38.52 -8.84
N ALA A 405 13.41 -39.53 -7.94
CA ALA A 405 12.18 -40.08 -7.39
C ALA A 405 11.56 -39.20 -6.27
N GLN A 406 12.31 -38.26 -5.71
CA GLN A 406 11.90 -37.48 -4.57
C GLN A 406 11.55 -36.04 -4.93
N ILE A 407 12.30 -35.44 -5.84
CA ILE A 407 12.14 -34.04 -6.25
C ILE A 407 12.42 -33.91 -7.76
N ASN A 408 11.80 -32.93 -8.38
CA ASN A 408 12.10 -32.51 -9.74
C ASN A 408 13.17 -31.42 -9.75
N ASN A 409 13.73 -31.17 -10.94
CA ASN A 409 14.54 -30.00 -11.19
C ASN A 409 13.76 -28.75 -10.76
N PRO A 410 14.29 -27.89 -9.85
CA PRO A 410 13.57 -26.73 -9.32
C PRO A 410 13.05 -25.78 -10.40
N MET A 411 13.79 -25.60 -11.49
CA MET A 411 13.39 -24.71 -12.59
C MET A 411 12.23 -25.24 -13.41
N VAL A 412 12.06 -26.56 -13.50
CA VAL A 412 10.88 -27.19 -14.11
C VAL A 412 9.61 -26.74 -13.38
N ASP A 413 9.61 -26.86 -12.07
CA ASP A 413 8.46 -26.51 -11.25
C ASP A 413 8.15 -25.00 -11.32
N VAL A 414 9.19 -24.15 -11.25
CA VAL A 414 9.04 -22.69 -11.34
C VAL A 414 8.48 -22.29 -12.71
N SER A 415 9.06 -22.75 -13.79
CA SER A 415 8.64 -22.43 -15.16
C SER A 415 7.27 -22.99 -15.50
N LEU A 416 6.99 -24.24 -15.12
CA LEU A 416 5.73 -24.92 -15.40
C LEU A 416 4.55 -24.20 -14.75
N ARG A 417 4.67 -23.90 -13.47
CA ARG A 417 3.59 -23.27 -12.70
C ARG A 417 3.28 -21.85 -13.19
N ALA A 418 4.30 -21.09 -13.55
CA ALA A 418 4.13 -19.75 -14.11
C ALA A 418 3.21 -19.71 -15.34
N ASN A 419 3.26 -20.74 -16.16
CA ASN A 419 2.58 -20.79 -17.44
C ASN A 419 1.27 -21.59 -17.41
N THR A 420 1.09 -22.45 -16.40
CA THR A 420 0.01 -23.45 -16.39
C THR A 420 -1.06 -23.19 -15.33
N THR A 421 -0.74 -22.49 -14.25
CA THR A 421 -1.70 -22.15 -13.20
C THR A 421 -2.16 -20.71 -13.36
N LYS A 422 -3.47 -20.52 -13.46
CA LYS A 422 -4.13 -19.22 -13.47
C LYS A 422 -5.13 -19.18 -12.32
N ALA A 423 -4.98 -18.21 -11.45
CA ALA A 423 -5.93 -17.95 -10.38
C ALA A 423 -6.46 -16.51 -10.48
N GLU A 424 -7.71 -16.34 -10.18
CA GLU A 424 -8.38 -15.05 -10.22
C GLU A 424 -9.38 -14.97 -9.08
N ASN A 425 -9.22 -13.97 -8.22
CA ASN A 425 -10.05 -13.75 -7.06
C ASN A 425 -10.76 -12.40 -7.18
N TYR A 426 -12.05 -12.42 -6.91
CA TYR A 426 -12.88 -11.22 -6.83
C TYR A 426 -13.38 -11.04 -5.40
N ARG A 427 -13.41 -9.81 -4.94
CA ARG A 427 -14.04 -9.42 -3.69
C ARG A 427 -14.89 -8.18 -3.92
N ALA A 428 -16.09 -8.17 -3.37
CA ALA A 428 -16.95 -7.00 -3.31
C ALA A 428 -17.59 -6.96 -1.92
N SER A 429 -17.31 -5.93 -1.17
CA SER A 429 -17.88 -5.72 0.15
C SER A 429 -18.41 -4.30 0.28
N GLY A 430 -19.51 -4.11 0.98
CA GLY A 430 -20.04 -2.78 1.17
C GLY A 430 -21.24 -2.76 2.11
N ASN A 431 -21.64 -1.55 2.45
CA ASN A 431 -22.79 -1.30 3.28
C ASN A 431 -23.59 -0.09 2.78
N ILE A 432 -24.86 -0.11 3.11
CA ILE A 432 -25.76 1.05 2.99
C ILE A 432 -26.28 1.31 4.40
N TYR A 433 -26.31 2.55 4.82
CA TYR A 433 -26.75 2.91 6.15
C TYR A 433 -27.61 4.17 6.18
N GLY A 434 -28.49 4.21 7.17
CA GLY A 434 -29.23 5.40 7.57
C GLY A 434 -28.95 5.71 9.03
N GLU A 435 -28.80 6.99 9.34
CA GLU A 435 -28.52 7.48 10.67
C GLU A 435 -29.48 8.61 10.99
N VAL A 436 -30.16 8.51 12.13
CA VAL A 436 -31.16 9.49 12.59
C VAL A 436 -30.77 10.00 13.98
N ASP A 437 -30.60 11.31 14.07
CA ASP A 437 -30.43 12.02 15.34
C ASP A 437 -31.77 12.50 15.85
N PHE A 438 -32.15 12.15 17.09
CA PHE A 438 -33.41 12.57 17.67
C PHE A 438 -33.28 12.90 19.16
N LEU A 439 -34.19 13.74 19.65
CA LEU A 439 -34.24 14.20 21.05
C LEU A 439 -32.89 14.74 21.58
N LYS A 440 -32.06 15.35 20.74
CA LYS A 440 -30.76 15.98 21.03
C LYS A 440 -29.66 15.05 21.55
N HIS A 441 -29.98 13.86 22.08
CA HIS A 441 -29.04 12.97 22.74
C HIS A 441 -29.07 11.55 22.22
N PHE A 442 -29.97 11.24 21.29
CA PHE A 442 -30.11 9.90 20.75
C PHE A 442 -29.70 9.86 19.27
N ASN A 443 -28.84 8.91 18.94
CA ASN A 443 -28.46 8.58 17.58
C ASN A 443 -28.86 7.14 17.31
N PHE A 444 -29.60 6.91 16.24
CA PHE A 444 -29.94 5.58 15.76
C PHE A 444 -29.35 5.36 14.39
N LYS A 445 -28.55 4.32 14.23
CA LYS A 445 -27.94 3.92 12.97
C LYS A 445 -28.39 2.51 12.60
N ALA A 446 -28.98 2.38 11.41
CA ALA A 446 -29.29 1.10 10.79
C ALA A 446 -28.35 0.90 9.58
N MET A 447 -27.78 -0.30 9.45
CA MET A 447 -26.83 -0.62 8.39
C MET A 447 -27.15 -1.99 7.81
N PHE A 448 -27.23 -2.06 6.49
CA PHE A 448 -27.30 -3.30 5.73
C PHE A 448 -25.96 -3.50 5.01
N SER A 449 -25.38 -4.67 5.18
CA SER A 449 -24.05 -4.98 4.68
C SER A 449 -24.03 -6.23 3.84
N MET A 450 -23.23 -6.23 2.79
CA MET A 450 -23.03 -7.37 1.89
C MET A 450 -21.54 -7.60 1.68
N ASP A 451 -21.15 -8.87 1.65
CA ASP A 451 -19.80 -9.30 1.32
C ASP A 451 -19.87 -10.48 0.35
N TYR A 452 -19.20 -10.34 -0.78
CA TYR A 452 -19.09 -11.34 -1.83
C TYR A 452 -17.64 -11.64 -2.13
N ALA A 453 -17.31 -12.94 -2.18
CA ALA A 453 -16.00 -13.40 -2.60
C ALA A 453 -16.13 -14.55 -3.60
N SER A 454 -15.34 -14.51 -4.66
CA SER A 454 -15.25 -15.58 -5.65
C SER A 454 -13.78 -15.85 -5.95
N ASN A 455 -13.36 -17.10 -5.80
CA ASN A 455 -12.00 -17.54 -6.08
C ASN A 455 -12.07 -18.59 -7.19
N ASN A 456 -11.48 -18.26 -8.32
CA ASN A 456 -11.43 -19.14 -9.48
C ASN A 456 -9.98 -19.56 -9.74
N GLY A 457 -9.75 -20.86 -9.90
CA GLY A 457 -8.43 -21.39 -10.20
C GLY A 457 -8.51 -22.43 -11.30
N ARG A 458 -7.53 -22.39 -12.20
CA ARG A 458 -7.36 -23.40 -13.24
C ARG A 458 -5.89 -23.76 -13.35
N THR A 459 -5.59 -25.05 -13.25
CA THR A 459 -4.26 -25.59 -13.48
C THR A 459 -4.30 -26.56 -14.64
N TYR A 460 -3.38 -26.37 -15.57
CA TYR A 460 -3.11 -27.31 -16.68
C TYR A 460 -1.69 -27.83 -16.50
N LEU A 461 -1.54 -29.13 -16.41
CA LEU A 461 -0.23 -29.78 -16.32
C LEU A 461 0.08 -30.40 -17.67
N PRO A 462 0.98 -29.81 -18.48
CA PRO A 462 1.42 -30.44 -19.72
C PRO A 462 2.24 -31.66 -19.40
N VAL A 463 2.19 -32.63 -20.31
CA VAL A 463 3.14 -33.74 -20.28
C VAL A 463 4.51 -33.18 -20.64
N MET A 464 5.45 -33.25 -19.73
CA MET A 464 6.82 -32.82 -19.96
C MET A 464 7.68 -34.04 -20.32
N LYS A 465 8.45 -33.90 -21.38
CA LYS A 465 9.58 -34.81 -21.64
C LYS A 465 10.78 -34.19 -20.92
N VAL A 466 11.27 -34.87 -19.92
CA VAL A 466 12.50 -34.56 -19.18
C VAL A 466 13.57 -35.55 -19.63
#